data_7f2f1a2f437310ad0505b975bad5c56e
#
_entry.id   7f2f1a2f437310ad0505b975bad5c56e
#
_cell.length_a   1.000
_cell.length_b   1.000
_cell.length_c   1.000
_cell.angle_alpha   90.00
_cell.angle_beta   90.00
_cell.angle_gamma   90.00
#
_symmetry.space_group_name_H-M   'P 1'
#
loop_
_entity.id
_entity.type
_entity.pdbx_description
1 polymer ?
#
loop_
_entity_poly.entity_id
_entity_poly.type
_entity_poly.pdbx_seq_one_letter_code
_entity_poly.pdbx_strand_id
1 'polypeptide(L)'
;FKVGDRVSAEGHITCGYCRNCRAGRRHLCMNAIGVGVNRPGAFAEYLAVPAFNVFKLPDAITDDMASILDPLGNATHTALSFDLVGEDVLITGAGPIGIMAVGIARYAGARHIVITDVNDYRLELARKMGATRALNVTRESIDDTMNELGMEEGFDVGMEMSGNPDAFRDMLRTMHHGGKVAMLGIPPGDMAIDWNEVIFKGLIIKGIYGREMFETWYKMSSMLQSGLNMEPIITHHYDIDKFQPAFELMESGQSGKVILHWN
;
A
#
# COMPACT_ATOMS: atom_id res chain seq x y z
N PHE A 1 2.48 -27.79 7.38
CA PHE A 1 3.77 -27.15 7.67
C PHE A 1 4.67 -28.12 8.43
N LYS A 2 5.97 -28.00 8.24
CA LYS A 2 7.00 -28.76 8.98
C LYS A 2 8.09 -27.78 9.45
N VAL A 3 8.86 -28.21 10.44
CA VAL A 3 10.04 -27.46 10.88
C VAL A 3 11.00 -27.25 9.72
N GLY A 4 11.49 -26.03 9.54
CA GLY A 4 12.34 -25.62 8.43
C GLY A 4 11.61 -25.05 7.22
N ASP A 5 10.27 -25.06 7.16
CA ASP A 5 9.54 -24.34 6.12
C ASP A 5 9.75 -22.83 6.28
N ARG A 6 10.08 -22.15 5.17
CA ARG A 6 10.11 -20.68 5.11
C ARG A 6 8.68 -20.17 5.03
N VAL A 7 8.31 -19.26 5.92
CA VAL A 7 6.94 -18.80 6.05
C VAL A 7 6.87 -17.29 6.34
N SER A 8 5.76 -16.67 5.97
CA SER A 8 5.29 -15.39 6.50
C SER A 8 3.91 -15.60 7.12
N ALA A 9 3.31 -14.60 7.71
CA ALA A 9 2.00 -14.74 8.34
C ALA A 9 1.12 -13.52 8.14
N GLU A 10 -0.18 -13.78 7.94
CA GLU A 10 -1.21 -12.75 7.97
C GLU A 10 -1.40 -12.24 9.41
N GLY A 11 -1.22 -10.93 9.60
CA GLY A 11 -1.28 -10.29 10.91
C GLY A 11 -2.68 -10.18 11.53
N HIS A 12 -3.75 -10.49 10.79
CA HIS A 12 -5.13 -10.45 11.31
C HIS A 12 -5.64 -11.86 11.61
N ILE A 13 -5.80 -12.18 12.89
CA ILE A 13 -6.40 -13.45 13.33
C ILE A 13 -7.91 -13.26 13.36
N THR A 14 -8.63 -14.10 12.62
CA THR A 14 -10.07 -13.95 12.42
C THR A 14 -10.89 -15.00 13.17
N CYS A 15 -12.12 -14.66 13.59
CA CYS A 15 -12.94 -15.57 14.40
C CYS A 15 -13.47 -16.80 13.63
N GLY A 16 -13.53 -16.77 12.32
CA GLY A 16 -14.00 -17.86 11.47
C GLY A 16 -15.52 -18.04 11.37
N TYR A 17 -16.32 -17.45 12.27
CA TYR A 17 -17.75 -17.71 12.37
C TYR A 17 -18.68 -16.50 12.12
N CYS A 18 -18.19 -15.25 12.14
CA CYS A 18 -19.02 -14.10 11.83
C CYS A 18 -19.47 -14.11 10.36
N ARG A 19 -20.45 -13.27 10.01
CA ARG A 19 -21.00 -13.19 8.66
C ARG A 19 -19.91 -13.02 7.59
N ASN A 20 -18.97 -12.09 7.80
CA ASN A 20 -17.90 -11.83 6.84
C ASN A 20 -16.95 -13.01 6.70
N CYS A 21 -16.55 -13.65 7.81
CA CYS A 21 -15.71 -14.86 7.75
C CYS A 21 -16.36 -15.99 6.97
N ARG A 22 -17.65 -16.24 7.21
CA ARG A 22 -18.43 -17.28 6.51
C ARG A 22 -18.66 -16.97 5.03
N ALA A 23 -18.70 -15.68 4.68
CA ALA A 23 -18.83 -15.20 3.30
C ALA A 23 -17.47 -15.09 2.55
N GLY A 24 -16.36 -15.60 3.13
CA GLY A 24 -15.03 -15.51 2.51
C GLY A 24 -14.33 -14.17 2.66
N ARG A 25 -14.98 -13.16 3.25
CA ARG A 25 -14.42 -11.82 3.46
C ARG A 25 -13.76 -11.70 4.83
N ARG A 26 -12.78 -12.55 5.11
CA ARG A 26 -12.19 -12.68 6.45
C ARG A 26 -11.46 -11.43 6.92
N HIS A 27 -10.83 -10.66 6.01
CA HIS A 27 -10.20 -9.36 6.34
C HIS A 27 -11.19 -8.36 6.95
N LEU A 28 -12.51 -8.52 6.71
CA LEU A 28 -13.58 -7.72 7.33
C LEU A 28 -14.19 -8.40 8.57
N CYS A 29 -13.46 -9.24 9.26
CA CYS A 29 -13.91 -9.92 10.46
C CYS A 29 -14.24 -8.89 11.56
N MET A 30 -15.45 -8.95 12.12
CA MET A 30 -15.85 -8.05 13.22
C MET A 30 -15.07 -8.27 14.53
N ASN A 31 -14.47 -9.47 14.68
CA ASN A 31 -13.72 -9.89 15.86
C ASN A 31 -12.26 -10.14 15.52
N ALA A 32 -11.70 -9.38 14.56
CA ALA A 32 -10.30 -9.54 14.18
C ALA A 32 -9.37 -9.15 15.35
N ILE A 33 -8.32 -9.94 15.55
CA ILE A 33 -7.25 -9.69 16.53
C ILE A 33 -5.97 -9.41 15.75
N GLY A 34 -5.45 -8.19 15.88
CA GLY A 34 -4.18 -7.79 15.25
C GLY A 34 -2.96 -8.32 16.02
N VAL A 35 -2.08 -9.03 15.33
CA VAL A 35 -0.75 -9.39 15.82
C VAL A 35 0.08 -8.12 15.94
N GLY A 36 0.70 -7.89 17.11
CA GLY A 36 1.42 -6.66 17.42
C GLY A 36 0.55 -5.49 17.89
N VAL A 37 -0.80 -5.65 17.91
CA VAL A 37 -1.76 -4.63 18.36
C VAL A 37 -2.56 -5.13 19.55
N ASN A 38 -3.29 -6.23 19.38
CA ASN A 38 -4.16 -6.78 20.42
C ASN A 38 -3.52 -7.99 21.15
N ARG A 39 -2.37 -8.43 20.68
CA ARG A 39 -1.55 -9.51 21.23
C ARG A 39 -0.08 -9.29 20.88
N PRO A 40 0.88 -10.00 21.52
CA PRO A 40 2.31 -9.92 21.19
C PRO A 40 2.57 -10.07 19.68
N GLY A 41 3.47 -9.25 19.16
CA GLY A 41 3.82 -9.16 17.74
C GLY A 41 5.11 -9.88 17.36
N ALA A 42 5.60 -9.59 16.16
CA ALA A 42 6.77 -10.22 15.55
C ALA A 42 8.11 -9.58 15.95
N PHE A 43 8.11 -8.55 16.80
CA PHE A 43 9.34 -7.96 17.32
C PHE A 43 9.87 -8.84 18.49
N ALA A 44 10.20 -10.09 18.17
CA ALA A 44 10.58 -11.15 19.09
C ALA A 44 11.26 -12.30 18.32
N GLU A 45 12.03 -13.14 19.02
CA GLU A 45 12.67 -14.35 18.46
C GLU A 45 11.64 -15.40 18.00
N TYR A 46 10.49 -15.45 18.67
CA TYR A 46 9.41 -16.40 18.40
C TYR A 46 8.05 -15.74 18.38
N LEU A 47 7.23 -16.17 17.44
CA LEU A 47 5.84 -15.70 17.29
C LEU A 47 4.91 -16.91 17.15
N ALA A 48 3.93 -17.02 18.04
CA ALA A 48 2.87 -18.03 17.94
C ALA A 48 1.66 -17.44 17.18
N VAL A 49 1.32 -18.03 16.03
CA VAL A 49 0.13 -17.69 15.24
C VAL A 49 -0.65 -18.94 14.85
N PRO A 50 -1.98 -18.85 14.61
CA PRO A 50 -2.73 -19.97 14.08
C PRO A 50 -2.15 -20.43 12.73
N ALA A 51 -2.10 -21.74 12.50
CA ALA A 51 -1.60 -22.31 11.24
C ALA A 51 -2.37 -21.77 10.01
N PHE A 52 -3.64 -21.39 10.17
CA PHE A 52 -4.45 -20.77 9.12
C PHE A 52 -3.86 -19.41 8.66
N ASN A 53 -3.20 -18.68 9.54
CA ASN A 53 -2.60 -17.38 9.22
C ASN A 53 -1.23 -17.52 8.53
N VAL A 54 -0.63 -18.70 8.54
CA VAL A 54 0.71 -18.92 7.99
C VAL A 54 0.65 -19.08 6.48
N PHE A 55 1.52 -18.37 5.78
CA PHE A 55 1.71 -18.43 4.33
C PHE A 55 3.09 -19.02 4.03
N LYS A 56 3.12 -20.13 3.30
CA LYS A 56 4.37 -20.74 2.87
C LYS A 56 4.99 -19.93 1.73
N LEU A 57 6.25 -19.55 1.90
CA LEU A 57 6.96 -18.73 0.93
C LEU A 57 7.46 -19.58 -0.24
N PRO A 58 7.23 -19.19 -1.50
CA PRO A 58 7.93 -19.73 -2.66
C PRO A 58 9.45 -19.48 -2.56
N ASP A 59 10.25 -20.42 -3.05
CA ASP A 59 11.73 -20.32 -3.00
C ASP A 59 12.28 -19.09 -3.76
N ALA A 60 11.55 -18.64 -4.79
CA ALA A 60 11.90 -17.45 -5.57
C ALA A 60 11.76 -16.12 -4.80
N ILE A 61 11.07 -16.10 -3.66
CA ILE A 61 10.90 -14.91 -2.83
C ILE A 61 12.03 -14.90 -1.78
N THR A 62 12.90 -13.88 -1.85
CA THR A 62 13.99 -13.67 -0.88
C THR A 62 13.45 -13.33 0.51
N ASP A 63 14.27 -13.46 1.55
CA ASP A 63 13.85 -13.13 2.93
C ASP A 63 13.60 -11.62 3.09
N ASP A 64 14.40 -10.78 2.43
CA ASP A 64 14.18 -9.33 2.39
C ASP A 64 12.81 -9.00 1.80
N MET A 65 12.48 -9.63 0.66
CA MET A 65 11.17 -9.44 0.04
C MET A 65 10.04 -10.00 0.90
N ALA A 66 10.27 -11.13 1.55
CA ALA A 66 9.30 -11.74 2.47
C ALA A 66 9.00 -10.85 3.67
N SER A 67 9.98 -10.11 4.17
CA SER A 67 9.83 -9.21 5.33
C SER A 67 8.92 -8.01 5.06
N ILE A 68 8.71 -7.65 3.80
CA ILE A 68 7.84 -6.52 3.42
C ILE A 68 6.47 -6.93 2.89
N LEU A 69 6.11 -8.22 2.92
CA LEU A 69 4.84 -8.71 2.36
C LEU A 69 3.60 -8.12 3.04
N ASP A 70 3.67 -7.79 4.32
CA ASP A 70 2.56 -7.15 5.02
C ASP A 70 2.20 -5.79 4.39
N PRO A 71 3.08 -4.77 4.35
CA PRO A 71 2.78 -3.50 3.70
C PRO A 71 2.62 -3.63 2.17
N LEU A 72 3.33 -4.54 1.51
CA LEU A 72 3.15 -4.81 0.08
C LEU A 72 1.74 -5.35 -0.20
N GLY A 73 1.21 -6.16 0.70
CA GLY A 73 -0.17 -6.65 0.62
C GLY A 73 -1.20 -5.51 0.73
N ASN A 74 -0.97 -4.52 1.59
CA ASN A 74 -1.84 -3.34 1.67
C ASN A 74 -1.80 -2.54 0.35
N ALA A 75 -0.61 -2.33 -0.22
CA ALA A 75 -0.45 -1.69 -1.52
C ALA A 75 -1.14 -2.50 -2.63
N THR A 76 -1.02 -3.83 -2.62
CA THR A 76 -1.65 -4.74 -3.58
C THR A 76 -3.17 -4.69 -3.50
N HIS A 77 -3.75 -4.76 -2.29
CA HIS A 77 -5.19 -4.67 -2.12
C HIS A 77 -5.73 -3.32 -2.60
N THR A 78 -5.01 -2.24 -2.30
CA THR A 78 -5.40 -0.88 -2.74
C THR A 78 -5.34 -0.76 -4.26
N ALA A 79 -4.19 -1.08 -4.86
CA ALA A 79 -3.96 -0.91 -6.29
C ALA A 79 -4.88 -1.79 -7.14
N LEU A 80 -5.09 -3.04 -6.72
CA LEU A 80 -5.94 -3.98 -7.47
C LEU A 80 -7.43 -3.95 -7.07
N SER A 81 -7.87 -2.94 -6.31
CA SER A 81 -9.28 -2.73 -6.00
C SER A 81 -10.11 -2.30 -7.20
N PHE A 82 -9.45 -1.72 -8.20
CA PHE A 82 -10.04 -1.30 -9.47
C PHE A 82 -9.13 -1.71 -10.62
N ASP A 83 -9.67 -1.76 -11.82
CA ASP A 83 -8.87 -2.01 -13.03
C ASP A 83 -7.92 -0.83 -13.28
N LEU A 84 -6.69 -1.14 -13.67
CA LEU A 84 -5.63 -0.15 -13.90
C LEU A 84 -5.11 -0.15 -15.34
N VAL A 85 -5.51 -1.12 -16.16
CA VAL A 85 -4.96 -1.26 -17.51
C VAL A 85 -5.39 -0.09 -18.38
N GLY A 86 -4.41 0.74 -18.78
CA GLY A 86 -4.64 1.92 -19.61
C GLY A 86 -5.15 3.14 -18.86
N GLU A 87 -5.39 3.04 -17.56
CA GLU A 87 -5.95 4.11 -16.72
C GLU A 87 -4.90 5.13 -16.26
N ASP A 88 -5.33 6.36 -16.02
CA ASP A 88 -4.56 7.41 -15.36
C ASP A 88 -4.75 7.35 -13.85
N VAL A 89 -3.64 7.22 -13.13
CA VAL A 89 -3.66 6.93 -11.69
C VAL A 89 -3.04 8.09 -10.91
N LEU A 90 -3.77 8.56 -9.89
CA LEU A 90 -3.26 9.48 -8.87
C LEU A 90 -3.07 8.75 -7.55
N ILE A 91 -1.85 8.82 -7.00
CA ILE A 91 -1.52 8.28 -5.67
C ILE A 91 -1.14 9.45 -4.77
N THR A 92 -1.83 9.64 -3.65
CA THR A 92 -1.47 10.64 -2.65
C THR A 92 -0.73 10.01 -1.48
N GLY A 93 0.44 10.55 -1.14
CA GLY A 93 1.34 10.03 -0.12
C GLY A 93 2.39 9.06 -0.66
N ALA A 94 3.63 9.50 -0.75
CA ALA A 94 4.80 8.67 -1.09
C ALA A 94 5.44 8.02 0.15
N GLY A 95 4.62 7.57 1.10
CA GLY A 95 5.07 6.63 2.12
C GLY A 95 5.45 5.27 1.47
N PRO A 96 6.10 4.35 2.20
CA PRO A 96 6.53 3.08 1.62
C PRO A 96 5.40 2.31 0.92
N ILE A 97 4.16 2.37 1.43
CA ILE A 97 3.01 1.69 0.82
C ILE A 97 2.60 2.38 -0.50
N GLY A 98 2.57 3.73 -0.53
CA GLY A 98 2.27 4.47 -1.75
C GLY A 98 3.30 4.24 -2.85
N ILE A 99 4.59 4.19 -2.48
CA ILE A 99 5.66 3.88 -3.43
C ILE A 99 5.53 2.44 -3.98
N MET A 100 5.18 1.47 -3.14
CA MET A 100 4.89 0.10 -3.60
C MET A 100 3.69 0.06 -4.55
N ALA A 101 2.64 0.86 -4.29
CA ALA A 101 1.48 0.96 -5.17
C ALA A 101 1.84 1.51 -6.55
N VAL A 102 2.83 2.42 -6.66
CA VAL A 102 3.39 2.86 -7.96
C VAL A 102 3.92 1.66 -8.75
N GLY A 103 4.76 0.83 -8.12
CA GLY A 103 5.32 -0.36 -8.77
C GLY A 103 4.24 -1.34 -9.24
N ILE A 104 3.22 -1.55 -8.41
CA ILE A 104 2.09 -2.43 -8.76
C ILE A 104 1.27 -1.83 -9.91
N ALA A 105 0.95 -0.53 -9.87
CA ALA A 105 0.21 0.14 -10.92
C ALA A 105 0.96 0.10 -12.27
N ARG A 106 2.29 0.29 -12.23
CA ARG A 106 3.14 0.15 -13.44
C ARG A 106 3.12 -1.27 -13.97
N TYR A 107 3.26 -2.25 -13.10
CA TYR A 107 3.22 -3.67 -13.47
C TYR A 107 1.84 -4.07 -14.03
N ALA A 108 0.75 -3.53 -13.48
CA ALA A 108 -0.61 -3.80 -13.92
C ALA A 108 -0.99 -3.10 -15.24
N GLY A 109 -0.16 -2.18 -15.76
CA GLY A 109 -0.38 -1.56 -17.07
C GLY A 109 -1.09 -0.21 -17.04
N ALA A 110 -1.00 0.53 -15.94
CA ALA A 110 -1.49 1.91 -15.88
C ALA A 110 -0.78 2.82 -16.91
N ARG A 111 -1.52 3.73 -17.54
CA ARG A 111 -1.01 4.66 -18.57
C ARG A 111 -0.08 5.70 -17.94
N HIS A 112 -0.61 6.54 -17.10
CA HIS A 112 0.15 7.50 -16.32
C HIS A 112 -0.03 7.22 -14.83
N ILE A 113 1.06 7.35 -14.07
CA ILE A 113 1.06 7.19 -12.62
C ILE A 113 1.67 8.46 -12.04
N VAL A 114 0.82 9.28 -11.42
CA VAL A 114 1.21 10.49 -10.71
C VAL A 114 1.16 10.20 -9.22
N ILE A 115 2.26 10.47 -8.51
CA ILE A 115 2.30 10.37 -7.04
C ILE A 115 2.68 11.69 -6.42
N THR A 116 2.05 12.05 -5.30
CA THR A 116 2.28 13.31 -4.61
C THR A 116 2.77 13.10 -3.18
N ASP A 117 3.68 13.96 -2.73
CA ASP A 117 4.17 14.02 -1.34
C ASP A 117 4.81 15.39 -1.10
N VAL A 118 5.27 15.66 0.12
CA VAL A 118 6.08 16.82 0.49
C VAL A 118 7.57 16.45 0.68
N ASN A 119 7.92 15.17 0.66
CA ASN A 119 9.25 14.64 0.92
C ASN A 119 9.97 14.24 -0.38
N ASP A 120 10.98 14.99 -0.76
CA ASP A 120 11.72 14.77 -2.02
C ASP A 120 12.45 13.43 -2.09
N TYR A 121 12.98 12.92 -0.97
CA TYR A 121 13.63 11.61 -0.92
C TYR A 121 12.64 10.48 -1.31
N ARG A 122 11.44 10.53 -0.75
CA ARG A 122 10.38 9.55 -1.04
C ARG A 122 9.88 9.66 -2.49
N LEU A 123 9.76 10.89 -2.99
CA LEU A 123 9.41 11.12 -4.40
C LEU A 123 10.45 10.56 -5.36
N GLU A 124 11.74 10.64 -5.01
CA GLU A 124 12.80 10.03 -5.82
C GLU A 124 12.71 8.49 -5.83
N LEU A 125 12.37 7.86 -4.69
CA LEU A 125 12.08 6.43 -4.66
C LEU A 125 10.87 6.06 -5.53
N ALA A 126 9.83 6.89 -5.52
CA ALA A 126 8.66 6.67 -6.37
C ALA A 126 9.00 6.74 -7.87
N ARG A 127 9.91 7.65 -8.28
CA ARG A 127 10.43 7.69 -9.67
C ARG A 127 11.15 6.39 -10.03
N LYS A 128 11.99 5.86 -9.14
CA LYS A 128 12.69 4.58 -9.33
C LYS A 128 11.71 3.40 -9.44
N MET A 129 10.55 3.48 -8.79
CA MET A 129 9.50 2.48 -8.87
C MET A 129 8.62 2.61 -10.10
N GLY A 130 8.84 3.63 -10.95
CA GLY A 130 8.15 3.77 -12.24
C GLY A 130 7.01 4.79 -12.27
N ALA A 131 6.96 5.74 -11.32
CA ALA A 131 6.04 6.88 -11.41
C ALA A 131 6.31 7.68 -12.69
N THR A 132 5.25 8.06 -13.42
CA THR A 132 5.35 8.96 -14.59
C THR A 132 5.73 10.36 -14.13
N ARG A 133 5.13 10.79 -13.02
CA ARG A 133 5.45 12.05 -12.33
C ARG A 133 5.41 11.81 -10.82
N ALA A 134 6.34 12.42 -10.10
CA ALA A 134 6.37 12.41 -8.64
C ALA A 134 6.52 13.86 -8.18
N LEU A 135 5.43 14.41 -7.62
CA LEU A 135 5.24 15.84 -7.39
C LEU A 135 5.42 16.19 -5.92
N ASN A 136 6.23 17.20 -5.66
CA ASN A 136 6.23 17.85 -4.37
C ASN A 136 5.15 18.96 -4.37
N VAL A 137 4.01 18.69 -3.75
CA VAL A 137 2.83 19.58 -3.76
C VAL A 137 3.03 20.91 -3.03
N THR A 138 4.17 21.11 -2.36
CA THR A 138 4.51 22.43 -1.79
C THR A 138 4.98 23.42 -2.85
N ARG A 139 5.32 22.96 -4.07
CA ARG A 139 5.87 23.78 -5.15
C ARG A 139 5.42 23.39 -6.56
N GLU A 140 4.74 22.25 -6.70
CA GLU A 140 4.29 21.72 -8.01
C GLU A 140 2.78 21.51 -7.99
N SER A 141 2.12 21.73 -9.12
CA SER A 141 0.67 21.64 -9.29
C SER A 141 0.26 20.33 -9.95
N ILE A 142 -0.80 19.69 -9.44
CA ILE A 142 -1.41 18.53 -10.06
C ILE A 142 -2.04 18.94 -11.41
N ASP A 143 -2.69 20.11 -11.46
CA ASP A 143 -3.35 20.61 -12.66
C ASP A 143 -2.35 20.87 -13.80
N ASP A 144 -1.19 21.48 -13.50
CA ASP A 144 -0.13 21.68 -14.49
C ASP A 144 0.39 20.34 -15.02
N THR A 145 0.54 19.36 -14.13
CA THR A 145 0.98 18.02 -14.50
C THR A 145 -0.05 17.31 -15.38
N MET A 146 -1.34 17.45 -15.09
CA MET A 146 -2.40 16.91 -15.94
C MET A 146 -2.33 17.51 -17.36
N ASN A 147 -2.15 18.84 -17.45
CA ASN A 147 -1.99 19.53 -18.73
C ASN A 147 -0.77 19.04 -19.51
N GLU A 148 0.40 18.88 -18.84
CA GLU A 148 1.62 18.36 -19.45
C GLU A 148 1.47 16.93 -19.99
N LEU A 149 0.66 16.10 -19.31
CA LEU A 149 0.41 14.71 -19.69
C LEU A 149 -0.77 14.56 -20.68
N GLY A 150 -1.44 15.68 -21.03
CA GLY A 150 -2.60 15.67 -21.94
C GLY A 150 -3.84 15.01 -21.34
N MET A 151 -3.98 15.06 -20.00
CA MET A 151 -5.14 14.54 -19.28
C MET A 151 -6.22 15.63 -19.20
N GLU A 152 -7.13 15.66 -20.16
CA GLU A 152 -8.18 16.70 -20.25
C GLU A 152 -9.32 16.49 -19.25
N GLU A 153 -9.59 15.23 -18.86
CA GLU A 153 -10.77 14.89 -18.06
C GLU A 153 -10.45 14.51 -16.60
N GLY A 154 -9.20 14.31 -16.24
CA GLY A 154 -8.76 13.96 -14.89
C GLY A 154 -8.28 12.51 -14.74
N PHE A 155 -8.12 12.07 -13.50
CA PHE A 155 -7.65 10.72 -13.19
C PHE A 155 -8.80 9.71 -13.08
N ASP A 156 -8.62 8.52 -13.64
CA ASP A 156 -9.58 7.43 -13.60
C ASP A 156 -9.59 6.73 -12.24
N VAL A 157 -8.38 6.50 -11.66
CA VAL A 157 -8.22 5.81 -10.38
C VAL A 157 -7.39 6.65 -9.41
N GLY A 158 -7.95 6.93 -8.24
CA GLY A 158 -7.27 7.53 -7.09
C GLY A 158 -6.90 6.48 -6.04
N MET A 159 -5.69 6.57 -5.49
CA MET A 159 -5.26 5.78 -4.33
C MET A 159 -4.85 6.75 -3.21
N GLU A 160 -5.75 6.98 -2.26
CA GLU A 160 -5.46 7.84 -1.12
C GLU A 160 -4.69 7.04 -0.07
N MET A 161 -3.41 7.39 0.13
CA MET A 161 -2.48 6.67 0.99
C MET A 161 -1.76 7.57 1.98
N SER A 162 -2.11 8.86 2.03
CA SER A 162 -1.50 9.86 2.92
C SER A 162 -2.25 10.01 4.25
N GLY A 163 -3.58 9.84 4.23
CA GLY A 163 -4.46 10.22 5.31
C GLY A 163 -4.57 11.75 5.49
N ASN A 164 -4.02 12.54 4.57
CA ASN A 164 -4.07 14.00 4.65
C ASN A 164 -5.37 14.53 4.04
N PRO A 165 -6.17 15.34 4.78
CA PRO A 165 -7.44 15.86 4.29
C PRO A 165 -7.32 16.72 3.03
N ASP A 166 -6.27 17.53 2.89
CA ASP A 166 -6.08 18.39 1.72
C ASP A 166 -5.71 17.57 0.49
N ALA A 167 -4.82 16.57 0.64
CA ALA A 167 -4.48 15.64 -0.42
C ALA A 167 -5.71 14.86 -0.94
N PHE A 168 -6.63 14.49 -0.04
CA PHE A 168 -7.87 13.83 -0.43
C PHE A 168 -8.83 14.78 -1.16
N ARG A 169 -8.94 16.04 -0.72
CA ARG A 169 -9.75 17.06 -1.43
C ARG A 169 -9.21 17.32 -2.84
N ASP A 170 -7.91 17.46 -2.98
CA ASP A 170 -7.25 17.61 -4.29
C ASP A 170 -7.50 16.39 -5.17
N MET A 171 -7.43 15.17 -4.60
CA MET A 171 -7.77 13.96 -5.33
C MET A 171 -9.21 14.02 -5.86
N LEU A 172 -10.22 14.29 -5.01
CA LEU A 172 -11.62 14.35 -5.44
C LEU A 172 -11.83 15.39 -6.54
N ARG A 173 -11.17 16.55 -6.44
CA ARG A 173 -11.24 17.63 -7.43
C ARG A 173 -10.67 17.22 -8.78
N THR A 174 -9.60 16.44 -8.80
CA THR A 174 -8.87 16.06 -10.03
C THR A 174 -9.30 14.74 -10.63
N MET A 175 -10.25 14.02 -10.00
CA MET A 175 -10.81 12.78 -10.57
C MET A 175 -11.70 13.07 -11.78
N HIS A 176 -11.63 12.19 -12.76
CA HIS A 176 -12.55 12.08 -13.91
C HIS A 176 -14.00 11.76 -13.45
N HIS A 177 -15.01 12.12 -14.25
CA HIS A 177 -16.39 11.69 -14.01
C HIS A 177 -16.51 10.16 -14.13
N GLY A 178 -17.07 9.50 -13.09
CA GLY A 178 -17.08 8.05 -12.99
C GLY A 178 -15.82 7.45 -12.37
N GLY A 179 -14.86 8.30 -11.96
CA GLY A 179 -13.61 7.88 -11.34
C GLY A 179 -13.79 7.09 -10.05
N LYS A 180 -12.77 6.36 -9.68
CA LYS A 180 -12.81 5.40 -8.56
C LYS A 180 -11.68 5.69 -7.59
N VAL A 181 -11.99 5.75 -6.29
CA VAL A 181 -11.01 6.05 -5.24
C VAL A 181 -10.90 4.90 -4.26
N ALA A 182 -9.69 4.34 -4.11
CA ALA A 182 -9.32 3.39 -3.07
C ALA A 182 -8.66 4.16 -1.91
N MET A 183 -9.34 4.20 -0.76
CA MET A 183 -8.90 4.96 0.41
C MET A 183 -8.28 4.02 1.45
N LEU A 184 -6.97 4.09 1.61
CA LEU A 184 -6.17 3.34 2.60
C LEU A 184 -5.65 4.24 3.71
N GLY A 185 -5.32 5.49 3.41
CA GLY A 185 -4.81 6.46 4.38
C GLY A 185 -5.80 6.68 5.51
N ILE A 186 -5.30 6.77 6.74
CA ILE A 186 -6.11 6.99 7.94
C ILE A 186 -5.98 8.46 8.33
N PRO A 187 -7.04 9.26 8.17
CA PRO A 187 -6.99 10.66 8.58
C PRO A 187 -6.87 10.79 10.10
N PRO A 188 -6.23 11.86 10.61
CA PRO A 188 -6.01 12.05 12.05
C PRO A 188 -7.28 12.37 12.84
N GLY A 189 -8.40 12.59 12.15
CA GLY A 189 -9.71 12.92 12.75
C GLY A 189 -10.78 13.06 11.69
N ASP A 190 -11.88 13.72 12.04
CA ASP A 190 -12.97 14.00 11.11
C ASP A 190 -12.49 14.86 9.94
N MET A 191 -12.94 14.53 8.74
CA MET A 191 -12.55 15.19 7.50
C MET A 191 -13.80 15.67 6.75
N ALA A 192 -13.93 16.99 6.59
CA ALA A 192 -14.95 17.57 5.73
C ALA A 192 -14.50 17.54 4.26
N ILE A 193 -15.41 17.12 3.37
CA ILE A 193 -15.22 17.14 1.91
C ILE A 193 -16.42 17.83 1.25
N ASP A 194 -16.22 18.31 0.02
CA ASP A 194 -17.33 18.76 -0.82
C ASP A 194 -18.02 17.55 -1.47
N TRP A 195 -19.19 17.19 -0.97
CA TRP A 195 -19.98 16.09 -1.50
C TRP A 195 -20.47 16.32 -2.93
N ASN A 196 -20.49 17.56 -3.41
CA ASN A 196 -20.84 17.84 -4.83
C ASN A 196 -19.80 17.23 -5.77
N GLU A 197 -18.51 17.24 -5.40
CA GLU A 197 -17.45 16.57 -6.18
C GLU A 197 -17.75 15.06 -6.33
N VAL A 198 -18.20 14.42 -5.27
CA VAL A 198 -18.51 12.98 -5.29
C VAL A 198 -19.80 12.71 -6.08
N ILE A 199 -20.86 13.50 -5.83
CA ILE A 199 -22.20 13.26 -6.39
C ILE A 199 -22.23 13.58 -7.88
N PHE A 200 -21.78 14.78 -8.29
CA PHE A 200 -21.88 15.22 -9.68
C PHE A 200 -20.88 14.52 -10.61
N LYS A 201 -19.76 14.06 -10.08
CA LYS A 201 -18.83 13.23 -10.84
C LYS A 201 -19.19 11.74 -10.79
N GLY A 202 -20.14 11.31 -9.94
CA GLY A 202 -20.50 9.90 -9.81
C GLY A 202 -19.35 9.03 -9.31
N LEU A 203 -18.52 9.54 -8.38
CA LEU A 203 -17.32 8.85 -7.91
C LEU A 203 -17.68 7.63 -7.07
N ILE A 204 -16.85 6.58 -7.16
CA ILE A 204 -16.90 5.42 -6.29
C ILE A 204 -15.76 5.54 -5.28
N ILE A 205 -16.07 5.62 -3.98
CA ILE A 205 -15.07 5.63 -2.91
C ILE A 205 -15.15 4.30 -2.16
N LYS A 206 -14.03 3.55 -2.15
CA LYS A 206 -13.91 2.26 -1.47
C LYS A 206 -12.87 2.37 -0.34
N GLY A 207 -13.30 2.13 0.89
CA GLY A 207 -12.38 1.95 2.02
C GLY A 207 -11.61 0.63 1.90
N ILE A 208 -10.31 0.70 2.13
CA ILE A 208 -9.41 -0.45 2.07
C ILE A 208 -8.98 -0.81 3.49
N TYR A 209 -9.19 -2.06 3.87
CA TYR A 209 -8.76 -2.57 5.17
C TYR A 209 -7.87 -3.79 5.01
N GLY A 210 -6.60 -3.63 5.34
CA GLY A 210 -5.61 -4.71 5.32
C GLY A 210 -5.47 -5.40 3.96
N ARG A 211 -5.46 -6.71 3.99
CA ARG A 211 -5.28 -7.61 2.84
C ARG A 211 -6.45 -8.59 2.76
N GLU A 212 -6.98 -8.85 1.59
CA GLU A 212 -7.96 -9.92 1.40
C GLU A 212 -7.30 -11.27 1.65
N MET A 213 -7.81 -12.02 2.64
CA MET A 213 -7.29 -13.33 3.03
C MET A 213 -7.92 -14.46 2.20
N PHE A 214 -7.16 -15.19 1.36
CA PHE A 214 -5.70 -15.02 1.09
C PHE A 214 -5.49 -14.58 -0.38
N GLU A 215 -6.50 -14.03 -1.01
CA GLU A 215 -6.46 -13.62 -2.41
C GLU A 215 -5.32 -12.60 -2.67
N THR A 216 -5.17 -11.61 -1.77
CA THR A 216 -4.07 -10.63 -1.89
C THR A 216 -2.71 -11.31 -1.76
N TRP A 217 -2.56 -12.28 -0.84
CA TRP A 217 -1.32 -13.03 -0.67
C TRP A 217 -0.93 -13.81 -1.93
N TYR A 218 -1.93 -14.44 -2.55
CA TYR A 218 -1.74 -15.16 -3.82
C TYR A 218 -1.29 -14.21 -4.93
N LYS A 219 -2.03 -13.13 -5.16
CA LYS A 219 -1.73 -12.15 -6.21
C LYS A 219 -0.36 -11.52 -6.03
N MET A 220 -0.06 -11.02 -4.84
CA MET A 220 1.22 -10.41 -4.49
C MET A 220 2.38 -11.37 -4.75
N SER A 221 2.29 -12.59 -4.24
CA SER A 221 3.30 -13.65 -4.43
C SER A 221 3.49 -13.99 -5.91
N SER A 222 2.40 -14.11 -6.68
CA SER A 222 2.44 -14.41 -8.11
C SER A 222 3.06 -13.28 -8.91
N MET A 223 2.73 -12.02 -8.60
CA MET A 223 3.34 -10.85 -9.26
C MET A 223 4.86 -10.78 -9.02
N LEU A 224 5.31 -11.04 -7.78
CA LEU A 224 6.75 -11.08 -7.48
C LEU A 224 7.47 -12.18 -8.29
N GLN A 225 6.87 -13.35 -8.42
CA GLN A 225 7.44 -14.45 -9.20
C GLN A 225 7.41 -14.19 -10.72
N SER A 226 6.52 -13.33 -11.20
CA SER A 226 6.36 -13.00 -12.63
C SER A 226 7.00 -11.67 -13.03
N GLY A 227 7.85 -11.07 -12.18
CA GLY A 227 8.70 -9.97 -12.55
C GLY A 227 8.37 -8.61 -11.92
N LEU A 228 7.41 -8.54 -10.99
CA LEU A 228 7.22 -7.34 -10.19
C LEU A 228 8.47 -7.12 -9.33
N ASN A 229 9.20 -6.04 -9.58
CA ASN A 229 10.40 -5.69 -8.82
C ASN A 229 10.09 -4.66 -7.73
N MET A 230 10.30 -5.05 -6.47
CA MET A 230 10.15 -4.21 -5.28
C MET A 230 11.49 -3.91 -4.57
N GLU A 231 12.62 -4.39 -5.09
CA GLU A 231 13.93 -4.15 -4.47
C GLU A 231 14.23 -2.67 -4.19
N PRO A 232 13.90 -1.70 -5.09
CA PRO A 232 14.24 -0.31 -4.84
C PRO A 232 13.59 0.32 -3.60
N ILE A 233 12.53 -0.29 -3.06
CA ILE A 233 11.89 0.20 -1.82
C ILE A 233 12.66 -0.19 -0.56
N ILE A 234 13.48 -1.25 -0.61
CA ILE A 234 14.32 -1.69 0.50
C ILE A 234 15.59 -0.85 0.48
N THR A 235 15.71 0.08 1.42
CA THR A 235 16.78 1.09 1.36
C THR A 235 17.88 0.86 2.40
N HIS A 236 17.57 0.19 3.49
CA HIS A 236 18.51 0.02 4.61
C HIS A 236 18.36 -1.33 5.29
N HIS A 237 19.48 -1.82 5.83
CA HIS A 237 19.58 -3.04 6.60
C HIS A 237 20.30 -2.76 7.92
N TYR A 238 19.76 -3.28 9.02
CA TYR A 238 20.36 -3.20 10.34
C TYR A 238 20.27 -4.54 11.05
N ASP A 239 21.24 -4.84 11.90
CA ASP A 239 21.09 -5.91 12.89
C ASP A 239 20.05 -5.50 13.95
N ILE A 240 19.33 -6.45 14.51
CA ILE A 240 18.27 -6.18 15.49
C ILE A 240 18.77 -5.35 16.68
N ASP A 241 20.01 -5.53 17.11
CA ASP A 241 20.62 -4.76 18.21
C ASP A 241 20.73 -3.24 17.88
N LYS A 242 20.61 -2.88 16.60
CA LYS A 242 20.60 -1.51 16.11
C LYS A 242 19.20 -1.02 15.74
N PHE A 243 18.15 -1.55 16.33
CA PHE A 243 16.78 -1.15 16.04
C PHE A 243 16.54 0.34 16.30
N GLN A 244 17.14 0.93 17.34
CA GLN A 244 16.96 2.32 17.72
C GLN A 244 17.36 3.28 16.57
N PRO A 245 18.59 3.28 16.02
CA PRO A 245 18.94 4.12 14.88
C PRO A 245 18.15 3.79 13.62
N ALA A 246 17.67 2.55 13.44
CA ALA A 246 16.79 2.18 12.34
C ALA A 246 15.43 2.90 12.44
N PHE A 247 14.85 2.99 13.63
CA PHE A 247 13.60 3.74 13.87
C PHE A 247 13.80 5.25 13.69
N GLU A 248 14.90 5.82 14.22
CA GLU A 248 15.24 7.24 14.05
C GLU A 248 15.37 7.60 12.57
N LEU A 249 15.98 6.74 11.75
CA LEU A 249 16.05 6.91 10.31
C LEU A 249 14.64 6.89 9.66
N MET A 250 13.77 5.99 10.08
CA MET A 250 12.39 5.94 9.57
C MET A 250 11.61 7.20 9.93
N GLU A 251 11.75 7.72 11.15
CA GLU A 251 11.12 8.97 11.61
C GLU A 251 11.63 10.19 10.84
N SER A 252 12.90 10.22 10.44
CA SER A 252 13.47 11.29 9.63
C SER A 252 12.87 11.39 8.22
N GLY A 253 12.15 10.37 7.76
CA GLY A 253 11.61 10.28 6.41
C GLY A 253 12.65 10.03 5.31
N GLN A 254 13.88 9.70 5.65
CA GLN A 254 14.99 9.43 4.73
C GLN A 254 15.18 7.93 4.45
N SER A 255 14.08 7.17 4.47
CA SER A 255 14.08 5.74 4.16
C SER A 255 12.85 5.32 3.38
N GLY A 256 12.99 4.23 2.63
CA GLY A 256 11.90 3.38 2.17
C GLY A 256 11.61 2.32 3.26
N LYS A 257 11.76 1.03 2.90
CA LYS A 257 11.70 -0.05 3.90
C LYS A 257 13.07 -0.27 4.53
N VAL A 258 13.08 -0.42 5.83
CA VAL A 258 14.26 -0.78 6.64
C VAL A 258 14.08 -2.21 7.11
N ILE A 259 15.06 -3.06 6.85
CA ILE A 259 15.08 -4.48 7.25
C ILE A 259 15.91 -4.63 8.52
N LEU A 260 15.37 -5.35 9.49
CA LEU A 260 16.09 -5.75 10.69
C LEU A 260 16.42 -7.24 10.61
N HIS A 261 17.70 -7.57 10.71
CA HIS A 261 18.18 -8.95 10.72
C HIS A 261 18.24 -9.49 12.16
N TRP A 262 17.56 -10.63 12.38
CA TRP A 262 17.60 -11.39 13.61
C TRP A 262 18.64 -12.51 13.46
N ASN A 263 19.74 -12.45 14.23
CA ASN A 263 20.84 -13.42 14.20
C ASN A 263 20.56 -14.58 15.15
#